data_d75938e96eb0b2862fae0c8851400e82
#
_entry.id   d75938e96eb0b2862fae0c8851400e82
#
_cell.length_a   1.000
_cell.length_b   1.000
_cell.length_c   1.000
_cell.angle_alpha   90.00
_cell.angle_beta   90.00
_cell.angle_gamma   90.00
#
_symmetry.space_group_name_H-M   'P 1'
#
loop_
_entity.id
_entity.type
_entity.pdbx_description
1 polymer ?
#
loop_
_entity_poly.entity_id
_entity_poly.type
_entity_poly.pdbx_seq_one_letter_code
_entity_poly.pdbx_strand_id
1 'polypeptide(L)'
;MRRQLAADAASSAFGRYVLAGLIDASGVWDEKGVTLRTPSAAVARSIVRLWRAEFGVESRLSPITPDRFGRTRYAVRTEGNAAIQAAEELRFARTARTPAERAGYLRGAFQGAGSVNRPGGRGGHHLEFVHREEEFIRRCAAFSRAPLKVVRRRGRWVAYTKSADGVTTVLAQMSLNDAVLEYEARAVLGEAKANANRVTNFDAANAGRTATAAARQQRAFENLDPEHLPPALGEMLQLRLEYPDASLAELARLGGLSKSATNHRLRRLVSISASQHFS
;
A
#
# COMPACT_ATOMS: atom_id res chain seq x y z
N MET A 1 -12.29 -7.18 7.07
CA MET A 1 -12.39 -5.79 7.57
C MET A 1 -13.82 -5.26 7.67
N ARG A 2 -14.66 -5.06 6.60
CA ARG A 2 -16.03 -4.51 6.75
C ARG A 2 -16.95 -5.38 7.61
N ARG A 3 -16.83 -6.71 7.59
CA ARG A 3 -17.58 -7.61 8.48
C ARG A 3 -17.16 -7.46 9.94
N GLN A 4 -15.89 -7.27 10.22
CA GLN A 4 -15.36 -7.04 11.57
C GLN A 4 -15.79 -5.68 12.11
N LEU A 5 -15.77 -4.62 11.29
CA LEU A 5 -16.29 -3.31 11.68
C LEU A 5 -17.74 -3.41 12.17
N ALA A 6 -18.51 -4.39 11.67
CA ALA A 6 -19.90 -4.60 12.04
C ALA A 6 -20.13 -5.57 13.22
N ALA A 7 -19.17 -6.45 13.54
CA ALA A 7 -19.36 -7.54 14.50
C ALA A 7 -19.24 -7.11 15.97
N ASP A 8 -18.30 -6.21 16.30
CA ASP A 8 -17.88 -5.94 17.68
C ASP A 8 -18.43 -4.63 18.28
N ALA A 9 -19.49 -4.07 17.71
CA ALA A 9 -20.08 -2.81 18.17
C ALA A 9 -20.91 -2.94 19.46
N ALA A 10 -20.80 -4.05 20.18
CA ALA A 10 -21.73 -4.42 21.25
C ALA A 10 -21.35 -3.94 22.67
N SER A 11 -20.30 -3.12 22.85
CA SER A 11 -19.97 -2.53 24.16
C SER A 11 -20.57 -1.13 24.27
N SER A 12 -21.43 -0.89 25.26
CA SER A 12 -22.24 0.34 25.41
C SER A 12 -21.43 1.66 25.41
N ALA A 13 -20.27 1.70 26.07
CA ALA A 13 -19.43 2.91 26.08
C ALA A 13 -18.76 3.24 24.72
N PHE A 14 -18.71 2.28 23.83
CA PHE A 14 -18.07 2.39 22.51
C PHE A 14 -19.10 2.69 21.41
N GLY A 15 -20.32 2.18 21.53
CA GLY A 15 -21.36 2.25 20.50
C GLY A 15 -21.78 3.68 20.15
N ARG A 16 -21.98 4.55 21.15
CA ARG A 16 -22.32 5.96 20.95
C ARG A 16 -21.29 6.70 20.11
N TYR A 17 -20.02 6.48 20.41
CA TYR A 17 -18.92 7.12 19.66
C TYR A 17 -18.78 6.57 18.23
N VAL A 18 -19.09 5.28 18.02
CA VAL A 18 -19.15 4.71 16.66
C VAL A 18 -20.26 5.40 15.86
N LEU A 19 -21.46 5.56 16.45
CA LEU A 19 -22.54 6.30 15.79
C LEU A 19 -22.16 7.74 15.49
N ALA A 20 -21.54 8.46 16.44
CA ALA A 20 -21.09 9.83 16.25
C ALA A 20 -20.13 9.96 15.08
N GLY A 21 -19.10 9.09 15.01
CA GLY A 21 -18.14 9.07 13.91
C GLY A 21 -18.78 8.73 12.56
N LEU A 22 -19.75 7.82 12.53
CA LEU A 22 -20.52 7.49 11.32
C LEU A 22 -21.36 8.67 10.83
N ILE A 23 -22.06 9.34 11.75
CA ILE A 23 -22.92 10.49 11.45
C ILE A 23 -22.08 11.65 10.92
N ASP A 24 -20.98 11.97 11.58
CA ASP A 24 -20.07 13.04 11.11
C ASP A 24 -19.48 12.72 9.74
N ALA A 25 -19.20 11.43 9.46
CA ALA A 25 -18.59 10.99 8.20
C ALA A 25 -19.55 10.92 7.02
N SER A 26 -20.83 10.57 7.25
CA SER A 26 -21.76 10.24 6.15
C SER A 26 -23.23 10.51 6.45
N GLY A 27 -23.56 11.10 7.60
CA GLY A 27 -24.93 11.43 7.98
C GLY A 27 -25.52 12.59 7.17
N VAL A 28 -26.73 12.39 6.65
CA VAL A 28 -27.51 13.44 6.00
C VAL A 28 -28.73 13.71 6.87
N TRP A 29 -28.85 14.91 7.38
CA TRP A 29 -29.93 15.36 8.24
C TRP A 29 -31.03 16.06 7.45
N ASP A 30 -32.27 15.86 7.88
CA ASP A 30 -33.41 16.68 7.52
C ASP A 30 -34.30 16.90 8.78
N GLU A 31 -35.43 17.57 8.62
CA GLU A 31 -36.35 17.90 9.72
C GLU A 31 -36.91 16.69 10.47
N LYS A 32 -36.89 15.51 9.86
CA LYS A 32 -37.46 14.27 10.40
C LYS A 32 -36.45 13.35 11.03
N GLY A 33 -35.15 13.51 10.77
CA GLY A 33 -34.11 12.65 11.34
C GLY A 33 -32.84 12.55 10.49
N VAL A 34 -32.14 11.41 10.58
CA VAL A 34 -30.86 11.16 9.92
C VAL A 34 -30.91 9.97 8.97
N THR A 35 -30.24 10.12 7.83
CA THR A 35 -29.99 9.02 6.89
C THR A 35 -28.50 8.73 6.80
N LEU A 36 -28.11 7.49 7.06
CA LEU A 36 -26.76 6.98 6.86
C LEU A 36 -26.72 6.05 5.62
N ARG A 37 -25.74 6.22 4.74
CA ARG A 37 -25.60 5.40 3.52
C ARG A 37 -24.30 4.61 3.56
N THR A 38 -24.37 3.32 3.26
CA THR A 38 -23.19 2.44 3.23
C THR A 38 -23.27 1.43 2.08
N PRO A 39 -22.14 1.05 1.47
CA PRO A 39 -22.10 -0.04 0.48
C PRO A 39 -22.12 -1.44 1.13
N SER A 40 -22.20 -1.56 2.44
CA SER A 40 -22.10 -2.83 3.16
C SER A 40 -23.36 -3.14 3.94
N ALA A 41 -24.05 -4.23 3.59
CA ALA A 41 -25.21 -4.71 4.35
C ALA A 41 -24.88 -5.04 5.83
N ALA A 42 -23.65 -5.53 6.09
CA ALA A 42 -23.21 -5.81 7.46
C ALA A 42 -23.10 -4.53 8.28
N VAL A 43 -22.53 -3.47 7.71
CA VAL A 43 -22.43 -2.15 8.37
C VAL A 43 -23.85 -1.55 8.54
N ALA A 44 -24.71 -1.66 7.54
CA ALA A 44 -26.07 -1.16 7.66
C ALA A 44 -26.85 -1.82 8.82
N ARG A 45 -26.77 -3.16 8.94
CA ARG A 45 -27.36 -3.88 10.07
C ARG A 45 -26.72 -3.50 11.42
N SER A 46 -25.42 -3.22 11.45
CA SER A 46 -24.74 -2.75 12.67
C SER A 46 -25.26 -1.37 13.09
N ILE A 47 -25.49 -0.45 12.14
CA ILE A 47 -26.07 0.86 12.42
C ILE A 47 -27.47 0.72 13.05
N VAL A 48 -28.33 -0.14 12.52
CA VAL A 48 -29.67 -0.38 13.11
C VAL A 48 -29.54 -0.89 14.54
N ARG A 49 -28.67 -1.87 14.80
CA ARG A 49 -28.43 -2.38 16.15
C ARG A 49 -27.91 -1.31 17.11
N LEU A 50 -26.99 -0.45 16.65
CA LEU A 50 -26.43 0.63 17.47
C LEU A 50 -27.51 1.64 17.87
N TRP A 51 -28.37 2.08 16.95
CA TRP A 51 -29.47 2.98 17.27
C TRP A 51 -30.42 2.39 18.32
N ARG A 52 -30.75 1.11 18.17
CA ARG A 52 -31.61 0.40 19.14
C ARG A 52 -30.92 0.25 20.50
N ALA A 53 -29.66 -0.18 20.51
CA ALA A 53 -28.93 -0.48 21.76
C ALA A 53 -28.62 0.77 22.57
N GLU A 54 -28.22 1.87 21.90
CA GLU A 54 -27.73 3.07 22.58
C GLU A 54 -28.85 4.08 22.93
N PHE A 55 -29.92 4.09 22.14
CA PHE A 55 -30.97 5.12 22.25
C PHE A 55 -32.38 4.54 22.25
N GLY A 56 -32.58 3.21 22.13
CA GLY A 56 -33.89 2.62 22.00
C GLY A 56 -34.66 3.02 20.73
N VAL A 57 -33.98 3.56 19.74
CA VAL A 57 -34.61 4.11 18.52
C VAL A 57 -34.57 3.08 17.40
N GLU A 58 -35.73 2.86 16.78
CA GLU A 58 -35.84 1.99 15.61
C GLU A 58 -35.39 2.71 14.32
N SER A 59 -34.76 1.96 13.45
CA SER A 59 -34.27 2.46 12.17
C SER A 59 -34.78 1.61 11.02
N ARG A 60 -35.15 2.23 9.90
CA ARG A 60 -35.55 1.55 8.67
C ARG A 60 -34.33 1.31 7.78
N LEU A 61 -34.06 0.07 7.46
CA LEU A 61 -33.05 -0.34 6.50
C LEU A 61 -33.66 -0.59 5.12
N SER A 62 -33.18 0.09 4.10
CA SER A 62 -33.64 -0.04 2.73
C SER A 62 -32.46 -0.20 1.76
N PRO A 63 -32.57 -1.11 0.76
CA PRO A 63 -31.62 -1.12 -0.33
C PRO A 63 -31.86 0.14 -1.21
N ILE A 64 -30.77 0.70 -1.72
CA ILE A 64 -30.82 1.79 -2.72
C ILE A 64 -30.63 1.15 -4.09
N THR A 65 -31.31 1.64 -5.11
CA THR A 65 -31.12 1.23 -6.49
C THR A 65 -29.63 1.18 -6.84
N PRO A 66 -29.14 0.08 -7.44
CA PRO A 66 -27.75 -0.05 -7.83
C PRO A 66 -27.28 1.14 -8.68
N ASP A 67 -26.03 1.56 -8.48
CA ASP A 67 -25.42 2.58 -9.32
C ASP A 67 -25.17 2.04 -10.75
N ARG A 68 -24.72 2.92 -11.65
CA ARG A 68 -24.36 2.54 -13.04
C ARG A 68 -23.34 1.39 -13.17
N PHE A 69 -22.70 1.02 -12.06
CA PHE A 69 -21.75 -0.11 -11.99
C PHE A 69 -22.34 -1.35 -11.31
N GLY A 70 -23.66 -1.40 -11.09
CA GLY A 70 -24.35 -2.51 -10.45
C GLY A 70 -24.07 -2.66 -8.94
N ARG A 71 -23.54 -1.62 -8.28
CA ARG A 71 -23.18 -1.69 -6.86
C ARG A 71 -24.37 -1.33 -6.00
N THR A 72 -24.87 -2.31 -5.23
CA THR A 72 -25.91 -2.07 -4.23
C THR A 72 -25.38 -1.24 -3.07
N ARG A 73 -26.17 -0.27 -2.64
CA ARG A 73 -25.98 0.52 -1.41
C ARG A 73 -27.17 0.34 -0.50
N TYR A 74 -26.99 0.69 0.75
CA TYR A 74 -28.03 0.58 1.80
C TYR A 74 -28.19 1.94 2.45
N ALA A 75 -29.46 2.34 2.68
CA ALA A 75 -29.81 3.48 3.49
C ALA A 75 -30.35 2.98 4.82
N VAL A 76 -29.85 3.53 5.91
CA VAL A 76 -30.42 3.39 7.25
C VAL A 76 -31.02 4.73 7.62
N ARG A 77 -32.34 4.78 7.74
CA ARG A 77 -33.11 5.96 8.10
C ARG A 77 -33.59 5.84 9.53
N THR A 78 -33.27 6.82 10.36
CA THR A 78 -33.69 6.91 11.77
C THR A 78 -34.47 8.24 11.93
N GLU A 79 -35.71 8.17 12.36
CA GLU A 79 -36.67 9.27 12.39
C GLU A 79 -37.31 9.46 13.76
N GLY A 80 -37.88 10.66 13.96
CA GLY A 80 -38.64 11.05 15.13
C GLY A 80 -37.84 11.86 16.14
N ASN A 81 -38.57 12.43 17.12
CA ASN A 81 -37.98 13.32 18.13
C ASN A 81 -36.84 12.66 18.92
N ALA A 82 -37.00 11.37 19.27
CA ALA A 82 -35.96 10.60 19.96
C ALA A 82 -34.65 10.51 19.12
N ALA A 83 -34.77 10.37 17.80
CA ALA A 83 -33.60 10.35 16.91
C ALA A 83 -32.93 11.72 16.85
N ILE A 84 -33.69 12.81 16.84
CA ILE A 84 -33.17 14.17 16.84
C ILE A 84 -32.46 14.48 18.16
N GLN A 85 -33.06 14.14 19.30
CA GLN A 85 -32.44 14.31 20.62
C GLN A 85 -31.15 13.48 20.76
N ALA A 86 -31.17 12.20 20.36
CA ALA A 86 -30.01 11.35 20.35
C ALA A 86 -28.87 11.94 19.48
N ALA A 87 -29.21 12.55 18.37
CA ALA A 87 -28.24 13.24 17.51
C ALA A 87 -27.57 14.44 18.16
N GLU A 88 -28.33 15.20 18.93
CA GLU A 88 -27.79 16.32 19.71
C GLU A 88 -26.85 15.82 20.79
N GLU A 89 -27.21 14.74 21.52
CA GLU A 89 -26.29 14.07 22.44
C GLU A 89 -25.01 13.59 21.74
N LEU A 90 -25.09 13.04 20.53
CA LEU A 90 -23.93 12.56 19.78
C LEU A 90 -22.99 13.69 19.34
N ARG A 91 -23.45 14.95 19.27
CA ARG A 91 -22.57 16.10 19.07
C ARG A 91 -21.53 16.27 20.18
N PHE A 92 -21.88 15.89 21.42
CA PHE A 92 -20.92 15.88 22.53
C PHE A 92 -19.82 14.81 22.37
N ALA A 93 -20.06 13.75 21.63
CA ALA A 93 -19.07 12.74 21.33
C ALA A 93 -17.89 13.26 20.45
N ARG A 94 -18.04 14.46 19.88
CA ARG A 94 -16.96 15.18 19.20
C ARG A 94 -15.84 15.60 20.15
N THR A 95 -16.06 15.54 21.45
CA THR A 95 -15.08 15.84 22.50
C THR A 95 -14.55 14.59 23.20
N ALA A 96 -14.50 13.44 22.49
CA ALA A 96 -13.98 12.17 23.01
C ALA A 96 -12.66 12.35 23.78
N ARG A 97 -12.68 12.00 25.08
CA ARG A 97 -11.56 12.25 26.02
C ARG A 97 -10.74 10.98 26.26
N THR A 98 -11.39 9.86 26.44
CA THR A 98 -10.74 8.59 26.73
C THR A 98 -10.24 7.89 25.47
N PRO A 99 -9.23 7.00 25.57
CA PRO A 99 -8.78 6.21 24.44
C PRO A 99 -9.89 5.35 23.80
N ALA A 100 -10.81 4.81 24.60
CA ALA A 100 -11.93 4.00 24.12
C ALA A 100 -12.94 4.83 23.32
N GLU A 101 -13.27 6.03 23.79
CA GLU A 101 -14.15 6.96 23.09
C GLU A 101 -13.58 7.38 21.74
N ARG A 102 -12.28 7.74 21.71
CA ARG A 102 -11.56 8.09 20.47
C ARG A 102 -11.52 6.91 19.49
N ALA A 103 -11.29 5.71 19.99
CA ALA A 103 -11.30 4.48 19.20
C ALA A 103 -12.68 4.22 18.58
N GLY A 104 -13.75 4.36 19.34
CA GLY A 104 -15.13 4.25 18.85
C GLY A 104 -15.43 5.27 17.76
N TYR A 105 -15.11 6.55 18.00
CA TYR A 105 -15.31 7.60 17.02
C TYR A 105 -14.56 7.32 15.71
N LEU A 106 -13.26 6.98 15.78
CA LEU A 106 -12.46 6.63 14.60
C LEU A 106 -12.99 5.42 13.85
N ARG A 107 -13.52 4.41 14.55
CA ARG A 107 -14.16 3.24 13.94
C ARG A 107 -15.39 3.63 13.13
N GLY A 108 -16.24 4.50 13.65
CA GLY A 108 -17.38 5.06 12.92
C GLY A 108 -16.98 5.93 11.75
N ALA A 109 -16.05 6.85 11.97
CA ALA A 109 -15.48 7.71 10.94
C ALA A 109 -14.87 6.91 9.78
N PHE A 110 -14.16 5.82 10.09
CA PHE A 110 -13.56 4.94 9.10
C PHE A 110 -14.60 4.18 8.25
N GLN A 111 -15.72 3.79 8.85
CA GLN A 111 -16.82 3.15 8.10
C GLN A 111 -17.44 4.08 7.06
N GLY A 112 -17.54 5.38 7.34
CA GLY A 112 -18.15 6.37 6.46
C GLY A 112 -17.19 7.05 5.49
N ALA A 113 -15.97 7.33 5.92
CA ALA A 113 -15.01 8.18 5.20
C ALA A 113 -13.60 7.58 5.09
N GLY A 114 -13.36 6.37 5.61
CA GLY A 114 -12.05 5.74 5.65
C GLY A 114 -11.78 4.77 4.50
N SER A 115 -10.52 4.65 4.14
CA SER A 115 -10.03 3.61 3.24
C SER A 115 -8.63 3.14 3.64
N VAL A 116 -8.31 1.89 3.30
CA VAL A 116 -6.98 1.30 3.48
C VAL A 116 -6.60 0.46 2.28
N ASN A 117 -5.38 0.62 1.81
CA ASN A 117 -4.84 -0.19 0.74
C ASN A 117 -4.48 -1.60 1.23
N ARG A 118 -4.60 -2.59 0.34
CA ARG A 118 -4.09 -3.93 0.61
C ARG A 118 -2.55 -3.90 0.53
N PRO A 119 -1.82 -4.46 1.51
CA PRO A 119 -0.37 -4.57 1.45
C PRO A 119 0.09 -5.40 0.24
N GLY A 120 1.30 -5.12 -0.27
CA GLY A 120 1.85 -5.81 -1.44
C GLY A 120 1.26 -5.38 -2.80
N GLY A 121 0.29 -4.45 -2.82
CA GLY A 121 -0.22 -3.82 -4.04
C GLY A 121 0.64 -2.64 -4.51
N ARG A 122 0.38 -2.16 -5.75
CA ARG A 122 1.10 -1.01 -6.35
C ARG A 122 1.01 0.28 -5.52
N GLY A 123 0.05 0.43 -4.64
CA GLY A 123 -0.17 1.63 -3.82
C GLY A 123 0.61 1.68 -2.50
N GLY A 124 1.38 0.64 -2.16
CA GLY A 124 2.09 0.55 -0.88
C GLY A 124 1.16 0.62 0.34
N HIS A 125 1.75 0.90 1.51
CA HIS A 125 1.00 1.11 2.74
C HIS A 125 0.27 2.45 2.67
N HIS A 126 -1.04 2.45 2.86
CA HIS A 126 -1.84 3.67 2.85
C HIS A 126 -3.16 3.47 3.60
N LEU A 127 -3.41 4.30 4.59
CA LEU A 127 -4.71 4.45 5.26
C LEU A 127 -5.07 5.93 5.22
N GLU A 128 -6.32 6.24 4.89
CA GLU A 128 -6.80 7.61 4.85
C GLU A 128 -8.23 7.76 5.31
N PHE A 129 -8.56 8.96 5.79
CA PHE A 129 -9.90 9.50 5.98
C PHE A 129 -10.07 10.66 4.99
N VAL A 130 -11.18 10.70 4.24
CA VAL A 130 -11.44 11.71 3.22
C VAL A 130 -12.80 12.36 3.45
N HIS A 131 -12.85 13.68 3.61
CA HIS A 131 -14.10 14.41 3.82
C HIS A 131 -14.06 15.81 3.20
N ARG A 132 -15.22 16.47 3.10
CA ARG A 132 -15.34 17.88 2.65
C ARG A 132 -14.99 18.84 3.77
N GLU A 133 -15.33 18.51 5.01
CA GLU A 133 -15.14 19.35 6.18
C GLU A 133 -13.76 19.13 6.79
N GLU A 134 -13.02 20.23 6.95
CA GLU A 134 -11.67 20.21 7.53
C GLU A 134 -11.68 19.77 8.99
N GLU A 135 -12.66 20.29 9.76
CA GLU A 135 -12.77 20.02 11.18
C GLU A 135 -12.93 18.55 11.49
N PHE A 136 -13.77 17.83 10.70
CA PHE A 136 -13.90 16.37 10.82
C PHE A 136 -12.56 15.64 10.58
N ILE A 137 -11.83 16.04 9.56
CA ILE A 137 -10.53 15.43 9.22
C ILE A 137 -9.46 15.73 10.28
N ARG A 138 -9.41 16.97 10.79
CA ARG A 138 -8.52 17.33 11.90
C ARG A 138 -8.84 16.57 13.18
N ARG A 139 -10.13 16.34 13.47
CA ARG A 139 -10.57 15.51 14.59
C ARG A 139 -10.14 14.05 14.44
N CYS A 140 -10.29 13.47 13.25
CA CYS A 140 -9.78 12.11 12.99
C CYS A 140 -8.25 12.04 13.23
N ALA A 141 -7.50 13.05 12.79
CA ALA A 141 -6.05 13.09 13.01
C ALA A 141 -5.70 13.26 14.49
N ALA A 142 -6.42 14.13 15.24
CA ALA A 142 -6.19 14.37 16.67
C ALA A 142 -6.55 13.14 17.55
N PHE A 143 -7.53 12.33 17.14
CA PHE A 143 -7.94 11.13 17.87
C PHE A 143 -7.07 9.92 17.55
N SER A 144 -6.33 9.95 16.44
CA SER A 144 -5.44 8.86 16.04
C SER A 144 -4.20 8.78 16.94
N ARG A 145 -3.84 7.55 17.34
CA ARG A 145 -2.57 7.27 18.02
C ARG A 145 -1.37 7.36 17.08
N ALA A 146 -1.56 7.02 15.81
CA ALA A 146 -0.52 7.22 14.80
C ALA A 146 -0.60 8.63 14.23
N PRO A 147 0.55 9.28 13.92
CA PRO A 147 0.56 10.59 13.29
C PRO A 147 -0.04 10.51 11.88
N LEU A 148 -1.13 11.25 11.64
CA LEU A 148 -1.74 11.39 10.32
C LEU A 148 -1.39 12.74 9.73
N LYS A 149 -0.91 12.76 8.48
CA LYS A 149 -0.70 14.00 7.72
C LYS A 149 -2.05 14.50 7.21
N VAL A 150 -2.34 15.79 7.45
CA VAL A 150 -3.56 16.44 6.95
C VAL A 150 -3.21 17.29 5.74
N VAL A 151 -3.91 17.08 4.64
CA VAL A 151 -3.71 17.82 3.37
C VAL A 151 -5.05 18.05 2.68
N ARG A 152 -5.09 19.04 1.77
CA ARG A 152 -6.23 19.25 0.87
C ARG A 152 -5.89 18.73 -0.52
N ARG A 153 -6.74 17.83 -1.06
CA ARG A 153 -6.58 17.24 -2.40
C ARG A 153 -7.91 17.23 -3.14
N ARG A 154 -7.94 17.74 -4.37
CA ARG A 154 -9.13 17.74 -5.25
C ARG A 154 -10.40 18.24 -4.55
N GLY A 155 -10.28 19.34 -3.80
CA GLY A 155 -11.41 19.95 -3.08
C GLY A 155 -11.86 19.22 -1.80
N ARG A 156 -11.14 18.18 -1.36
CA ARG A 156 -11.42 17.43 -0.12
C ARG A 156 -10.25 17.49 0.84
N TRP A 157 -10.55 17.40 2.12
CA TRP A 157 -9.55 17.23 3.17
C TRP A 157 -9.26 15.74 3.38
N VAL A 158 -8.00 15.42 3.64
CA VAL A 158 -7.50 14.04 3.77
C VAL A 158 -6.57 13.98 4.97
N ALA A 159 -6.85 13.09 5.93
CA ALA A 159 -5.89 12.67 6.96
C ALA A 159 -5.37 11.29 6.61
N TYR A 160 -4.05 11.11 6.48
CA TYR A 160 -3.49 9.85 6.00
C TYR A 160 -2.15 9.49 6.65
N THR A 161 -1.84 8.18 6.63
CA THR A 161 -0.51 7.64 6.87
C THR A 161 -0.09 6.71 5.74
N LYS A 162 1.23 6.62 5.49
CA LYS A 162 1.84 5.72 4.48
C LYS A 162 2.83 4.73 5.09
N SER A 163 3.01 4.71 6.40
CA SER A 163 3.85 3.71 7.06
C SER A 163 3.05 2.47 7.41
N ALA A 164 3.67 1.29 7.37
CA ALA A 164 3.07 0.04 7.81
C ALA A 164 2.61 0.14 9.27
N ASP A 165 3.51 0.60 10.14
CA ASP A 165 3.25 0.80 11.57
C ASP A 165 2.09 1.78 11.82
N GLY A 166 2.03 2.90 11.10
CA GLY A 166 0.92 3.84 11.20
C GLY A 166 -0.43 3.21 10.82
N VAL A 167 -0.46 2.38 9.78
CA VAL A 167 -1.68 1.67 9.36
C VAL A 167 -2.12 0.67 10.42
N THR A 168 -1.21 -0.18 10.89
CA THR A 168 -1.53 -1.22 11.91
C THR A 168 -1.92 -0.58 13.24
N THR A 169 -1.26 0.50 13.65
CA THR A 169 -1.63 1.26 14.86
C THR A 169 -3.06 1.81 14.79
N VAL A 170 -3.47 2.41 13.67
CA VAL A 170 -4.84 2.93 13.52
C VAL A 170 -5.87 1.80 13.47
N LEU A 171 -5.58 0.70 12.77
CA LEU A 171 -6.46 -0.48 12.71
C LEU A 171 -6.62 -1.11 14.10
N ALA A 172 -5.54 -1.31 14.84
CA ALA A 172 -5.55 -1.84 16.20
C ALA A 172 -6.31 -0.91 17.16
N GLN A 173 -6.12 0.41 17.05
CA GLN A 173 -6.86 1.40 17.84
C GLN A 173 -8.38 1.27 17.63
N MET A 174 -8.83 0.95 16.42
CA MET A 174 -10.24 0.72 16.11
C MET A 174 -10.72 -0.69 16.49
N SER A 175 -9.93 -1.48 17.23
CA SER A 175 -10.19 -2.89 17.60
C SER A 175 -10.44 -3.79 16.38
N LEU A 176 -9.68 -3.59 15.29
CA LEU A 176 -9.75 -4.40 14.08
C LEU A 176 -8.60 -5.42 14.05
N ASN A 177 -8.46 -6.22 15.11
CA ASN A 177 -7.32 -7.11 15.33
C ASN A 177 -7.10 -8.12 14.19
N ASP A 178 -8.15 -8.76 13.68
CA ASP A 178 -7.99 -9.69 12.54
C ASP A 178 -7.54 -8.93 11.27
N ALA A 179 -8.01 -7.68 11.09
CA ALA A 179 -7.54 -6.87 9.97
C ALA A 179 -6.06 -6.49 10.12
N VAL A 180 -5.57 -6.30 11.35
CA VAL A 180 -4.15 -6.09 11.63
C VAL A 180 -3.37 -7.34 11.25
N LEU A 181 -3.77 -8.52 11.74
CA LEU A 181 -3.10 -9.79 11.43
C LEU A 181 -3.09 -10.09 9.92
N GLU A 182 -4.23 -9.89 9.25
CA GLU A 182 -4.31 -10.05 7.79
C GLU A 182 -3.40 -9.06 7.07
N TYR A 183 -3.31 -7.82 7.57
CA TYR A 183 -2.48 -6.77 6.99
C TYR A 183 -1.00 -7.11 7.12
N GLU A 184 -0.54 -7.50 8.30
CA GLU A 184 0.85 -7.88 8.58
C GLU A 184 1.29 -9.10 7.78
N ALA A 185 0.47 -10.16 7.77
CA ALA A 185 0.76 -11.37 6.98
C ALA A 185 0.94 -11.03 5.48
N ARG A 186 0.09 -10.16 4.93
CA ARG A 186 0.19 -9.73 3.53
C ARG A 186 1.37 -8.81 3.28
N ALA A 187 1.77 -7.98 4.26
CA ALA A 187 2.94 -7.11 4.14
C ALA A 187 4.21 -7.95 4.01
N VAL A 188 4.39 -8.96 4.86
CA VAL A 188 5.52 -9.90 4.81
C VAL A 188 5.59 -10.62 3.46
N LEU A 189 4.47 -11.17 2.98
CA LEU A 189 4.42 -11.83 1.66
C LEU A 189 4.73 -10.86 0.51
N GLY A 190 4.26 -9.61 0.61
CA GLY A 190 4.55 -8.56 -0.37
C GLY A 190 6.03 -8.19 -0.44
N GLU A 191 6.69 -8.08 0.71
CA GLU A 191 8.13 -7.81 0.81
C GLU A 191 8.97 -8.97 0.28
N ALA A 192 8.62 -10.20 0.62
CA ALA A 192 9.28 -11.41 0.11
C ALA A 192 9.20 -11.47 -1.44
N LYS A 193 8.02 -11.23 -2.01
CA LYS A 193 7.83 -11.18 -3.46
C LYS A 193 8.61 -10.05 -4.12
N ALA A 194 8.63 -8.85 -3.52
CA ALA A 194 9.38 -7.71 -4.03
C ALA A 194 10.90 -7.97 -4.00
N ASN A 195 11.39 -8.65 -2.96
CA ASN A 195 12.79 -9.09 -2.87
C ASN A 195 13.15 -10.09 -3.96
N ALA A 196 12.34 -11.15 -4.13
CA ALA A 196 12.55 -12.14 -5.19
C ALA A 196 12.60 -11.48 -6.58
N ASN A 197 11.67 -10.56 -6.86
CA ASN A 197 11.65 -9.82 -8.13
C ASN A 197 12.92 -8.94 -8.31
N ARG A 198 13.42 -8.30 -7.23
CA ARG A 198 14.66 -7.50 -7.30
C ARG A 198 15.85 -8.37 -7.62
N VAL A 199 15.99 -9.53 -6.97
CA VAL A 199 17.07 -10.50 -7.24
C VAL A 199 17.01 -10.97 -8.69
N THR A 200 15.85 -11.43 -9.14
CA THR A 200 15.66 -11.90 -10.54
C THR A 200 15.98 -10.83 -11.56
N ASN A 201 15.51 -9.57 -11.34
CA ASN A 201 15.80 -8.46 -12.24
C ASN A 201 17.30 -8.10 -12.25
N PHE A 202 17.95 -8.16 -11.09
CA PHE A 202 19.39 -7.93 -10.98
C PHE A 202 20.19 -8.99 -11.74
N ASP A 203 19.83 -10.26 -11.59
CA ASP A 203 20.49 -11.40 -12.28
C ASP A 203 20.27 -11.31 -13.80
N ALA A 204 19.03 -11.02 -14.24
CA ALA A 204 18.73 -10.84 -15.65
C ALA A 204 19.52 -9.66 -16.26
N ALA A 205 19.61 -8.52 -15.55
CA ALA A 205 20.36 -7.37 -15.99
C ALA A 205 21.90 -7.67 -16.04
N ASN A 206 22.42 -8.45 -15.10
CA ASN A 206 23.81 -8.89 -15.12
C ASN A 206 24.10 -9.83 -16.28
N ALA A 207 23.25 -10.83 -16.51
CA ALA A 207 23.37 -11.75 -17.64
C ALA A 207 23.32 -10.97 -18.98
N GLY A 208 22.39 -10.05 -19.14
CA GLY A 208 22.28 -9.21 -20.33
C GLY A 208 23.53 -8.36 -20.59
N ARG A 209 24.10 -7.74 -19.54
CA ARG A 209 25.37 -6.98 -19.68
C ARG A 209 26.53 -7.88 -20.05
N THR A 210 26.62 -9.06 -19.48
CA THR A 210 27.66 -10.05 -19.79
C THR A 210 27.56 -10.51 -21.23
N ALA A 211 26.37 -10.90 -21.71
CA ALA A 211 26.15 -11.31 -23.09
C ALA A 211 26.47 -10.20 -24.10
N THR A 212 26.04 -8.96 -23.81
CA THR A 212 26.31 -7.80 -24.67
C THR A 212 27.83 -7.52 -24.75
N ALA A 213 28.53 -7.58 -23.62
CA ALA A 213 29.98 -7.39 -23.59
C ALA A 213 30.72 -8.50 -24.34
N ALA A 214 30.30 -9.76 -24.16
CA ALA A 214 30.85 -10.93 -24.86
C ALA A 214 30.67 -10.81 -26.38
N ALA A 215 29.47 -10.52 -26.86
CA ALA A 215 29.19 -10.34 -28.28
C ALA A 215 30.01 -9.20 -28.91
N ARG A 216 30.17 -8.08 -28.18
CA ARG A 216 31.01 -6.97 -28.61
C ARG A 216 32.49 -7.39 -28.70
N GLN A 217 33.00 -8.13 -27.75
CA GLN A 217 34.37 -8.63 -27.75
C GLN A 217 34.59 -9.64 -28.87
N GLN A 218 33.70 -10.57 -29.11
CA GLN A 218 33.80 -11.53 -30.20
C GLN A 218 33.99 -10.83 -31.56
N ARG A 219 33.08 -9.89 -31.86
CA ARG A 219 33.17 -9.11 -33.11
C ARG A 219 34.51 -8.34 -33.25
N ALA A 220 34.99 -7.76 -32.14
CA ALA A 220 36.25 -7.05 -32.13
C ALA A 220 37.46 -7.97 -32.32
N PHE A 221 37.35 -9.25 -31.95
CA PHE A 221 38.46 -10.19 -31.96
C PHE A 221 38.50 -11.08 -33.21
N GLU A 222 37.48 -11.05 -34.09
CA GLU A 222 37.41 -11.85 -35.33
C GLU A 222 38.62 -11.69 -36.22
N ASN A 223 39.23 -10.50 -36.23
CA ASN A 223 40.38 -10.16 -37.13
C ASN A 223 41.69 -10.02 -36.37
N LEU A 224 41.77 -10.40 -35.09
CA LEU A 224 43.01 -10.35 -34.33
C LEU A 224 43.77 -11.65 -34.44
N ASP A 225 45.03 -11.60 -34.88
CA ASP A 225 45.94 -12.70 -34.94
C ASP A 225 46.68 -12.88 -33.59
N PRO A 226 46.50 -14.00 -32.87
CA PRO A 226 47.18 -14.23 -31.59
C PRO A 226 48.70 -14.18 -31.66
N GLU A 227 49.32 -14.58 -32.82
CA GLU A 227 50.77 -14.61 -33.00
C GLU A 227 51.43 -13.22 -33.07
N HIS A 228 50.65 -12.22 -33.44
CA HIS A 228 51.09 -10.79 -33.49
C HIS A 228 50.79 -9.99 -32.22
N LEU A 229 50.32 -10.66 -31.16
CA LEU A 229 50.04 -10.03 -29.90
C LEU A 229 51.06 -10.38 -28.81
N PRO A 230 51.27 -9.52 -27.81
CA PRO A 230 52.01 -9.93 -26.61
C PRO A 230 51.44 -11.18 -25.98
N PRO A 231 52.31 -12.12 -25.50
CA PRO A 231 51.82 -13.45 -25.02
C PRO A 231 50.62 -13.43 -24.09
N ALA A 232 50.63 -12.55 -23.10
CA ALA A 232 49.54 -12.39 -22.15
C ALA A 232 48.19 -11.91 -22.77
N LEU A 233 48.25 -11.22 -23.91
CA LEU A 233 47.04 -10.81 -24.64
C LEU A 233 46.58 -11.90 -25.60
N GLY A 234 47.53 -12.64 -26.23
CA GLY A 234 47.22 -13.81 -27.05
C GLY A 234 46.51 -14.90 -26.24
N GLU A 235 47.01 -15.25 -25.05
CA GLU A 235 46.36 -16.15 -24.13
C GLU A 235 44.92 -15.71 -23.78
N MET A 236 44.73 -14.45 -23.49
CA MET A 236 43.40 -13.90 -23.16
C MET A 236 42.45 -13.90 -24.35
N LEU A 237 42.95 -13.68 -25.55
CA LEU A 237 42.21 -13.76 -26.81
C LEU A 237 41.74 -15.19 -27.04
N GLN A 238 42.63 -16.17 -26.97
CA GLN A 238 42.30 -17.59 -27.11
C GLN A 238 41.26 -18.02 -26.08
N LEU A 239 41.44 -17.67 -24.79
CA LEU A 239 40.51 -17.96 -23.74
C LEU A 239 39.10 -17.43 -23.98
N ARG A 240 39.00 -16.16 -24.50
CA ARG A 240 37.68 -15.58 -24.83
C ARG A 240 37.04 -16.24 -26.04
N LEU A 241 37.81 -16.65 -27.05
CA LEU A 241 37.30 -17.34 -28.24
C LEU A 241 36.84 -18.79 -27.87
N GLU A 242 37.55 -19.48 -27.00
CA GLU A 242 37.18 -20.82 -26.50
C GLU A 242 35.92 -20.76 -25.60
N TYR A 243 35.77 -19.73 -24.77
CA TYR A 243 34.63 -19.54 -23.85
C TYR A 243 33.87 -18.25 -24.17
N PRO A 244 33.12 -18.20 -25.28
CA PRO A 244 32.52 -16.99 -25.80
C PRO A 244 31.46 -16.36 -24.87
N ASP A 245 30.71 -17.20 -24.13
CA ASP A 245 29.62 -16.76 -23.24
C ASP A 245 30.08 -16.59 -21.79
N ALA A 246 31.33 -16.92 -21.46
CA ALA A 246 31.83 -16.83 -20.11
C ALA A 246 31.80 -15.41 -19.55
N SER A 247 31.36 -15.28 -18.32
CA SER A 247 31.44 -14.01 -17.59
C SER A 247 32.89 -13.60 -17.31
N LEU A 248 33.11 -12.33 -17.00
CA LEU A 248 34.42 -11.83 -16.60
C LEU A 248 35.02 -12.60 -15.41
N ALA A 249 34.18 -13.07 -14.48
CA ALA A 249 34.59 -13.84 -13.32
C ALA A 249 35.03 -15.25 -13.70
N GLU A 250 34.35 -15.88 -14.64
CA GLU A 250 34.69 -17.21 -15.16
C GLU A 250 35.98 -17.19 -15.97
N LEU A 251 36.13 -16.18 -16.85
CA LEU A 251 37.39 -15.99 -17.56
C LEU A 251 38.57 -15.73 -16.64
N ALA A 252 38.38 -14.96 -15.59
CA ALA A 252 39.40 -14.70 -14.58
C ALA A 252 39.83 -16.01 -13.88
N ARG A 253 38.85 -16.85 -13.52
CA ARG A 253 39.10 -18.17 -12.89
C ARG A 253 39.83 -19.12 -13.86
N LEU A 254 39.34 -19.22 -15.09
CA LEU A 254 39.95 -20.09 -16.12
C LEU A 254 41.38 -19.66 -16.47
N GLY A 255 41.65 -18.35 -16.57
CA GLY A 255 42.96 -17.81 -16.86
C GLY A 255 43.88 -17.64 -15.64
N GLY A 256 43.46 -18.04 -14.45
CA GLY A 256 44.26 -17.87 -13.22
C GLY A 256 44.57 -16.42 -12.86
N LEU A 257 43.68 -15.50 -13.22
CA LEU A 257 43.87 -14.04 -13.11
C LEU A 257 42.86 -13.40 -12.13
N SER A 258 43.16 -12.18 -11.67
CA SER A 258 42.16 -11.36 -11.03
C SER A 258 41.14 -10.81 -12.05
N LYS A 259 39.91 -10.54 -11.61
CA LYS A 259 38.89 -9.87 -12.46
C LYS A 259 39.41 -8.57 -13.08
N SER A 260 40.18 -7.79 -12.31
CA SER A 260 40.78 -6.53 -12.80
C SER A 260 41.77 -6.74 -13.93
N ALA A 261 42.69 -7.72 -13.77
CA ALA A 261 43.66 -8.08 -14.79
C ALA A 261 42.99 -8.60 -16.07
N THR A 262 42.00 -9.47 -15.93
CA THR A 262 41.19 -9.99 -17.05
C THR A 262 40.49 -8.84 -17.80
N ASN A 263 39.79 -7.94 -17.07
CA ASN A 263 39.11 -6.81 -17.67
C ASN A 263 40.09 -5.87 -18.40
N HIS A 264 41.26 -5.62 -17.82
CA HIS A 264 42.30 -4.79 -18.43
C HIS A 264 42.79 -5.43 -19.75
N ARG A 265 43.12 -6.73 -19.77
CA ARG A 265 43.54 -7.45 -20.98
C ARG A 265 42.48 -7.42 -22.08
N LEU A 266 41.19 -7.71 -21.74
CA LEU A 266 40.09 -7.66 -22.70
C LEU A 266 39.87 -6.24 -23.26
N ARG A 267 39.95 -5.18 -22.46
CA ARG A 267 39.89 -3.79 -22.93
C ARG A 267 41.04 -3.45 -23.88
N ARG A 268 42.25 -3.93 -23.59
CA ARG A 268 43.41 -3.70 -24.43
C ARG A 268 43.26 -4.36 -25.79
N LEU A 269 42.74 -5.62 -25.84
CA LEU A 269 42.41 -6.32 -27.08
C LEU A 269 41.40 -5.54 -27.94
N VAL A 270 40.30 -5.05 -27.32
CA VAL A 270 39.30 -4.22 -28.01
C VAL A 270 39.95 -2.92 -28.57
N SER A 271 40.86 -2.30 -27.82
CA SER A 271 41.58 -1.10 -28.29
C SER A 271 42.48 -1.39 -29.50
N ILE A 272 43.19 -2.54 -29.51
CA ILE A 272 44.06 -2.95 -30.63
C ILE A 272 43.22 -3.22 -31.88
N SER A 273 42.12 -3.97 -31.75
CA SER A 273 41.18 -4.22 -32.85
C SER A 273 40.67 -2.91 -33.48
N ALA A 274 40.27 -1.94 -32.64
CA ALA A 274 39.80 -0.66 -33.13
C ALA A 274 40.90 0.13 -33.93
N SER A 275 42.15 0.00 -33.52
CA SER A 275 43.27 0.68 -34.21
C SER A 275 43.61 0.06 -35.56
N GLN A 276 43.38 -1.25 -35.76
CA GLN A 276 43.61 -1.94 -37.05
C GLN A 276 42.54 -1.63 -38.10
N HIS A 277 41.37 -1.15 -37.73
CA HIS A 277 40.30 -0.77 -38.67
C HIS A 277 40.49 0.62 -39.27
N PHE A 278 41.45 1.40 -38.79
CA PHE A 278 41.75 2.77 -39.27
C PHE A 278 43.09 2.86 -40.03
N SER A 279 43.78 1.74 -40.24
CA SER A 279 45.00 1.62 -41.04
C SER A 279 44.74 0.88 -42.33
#